data_01d056d062b5a1f9218927d1c755e828
#
_entry.id   01d056d062b5a1f9218927d1c755e828
#
_cell.length_a   1.000
_cell.length_b   1.000
_cell.length_c   1.000
_cell.angle_alpha   90.00
_cell.angle_beta   90.00
_cell.angle_gamma   90.00
#
_symmetry.space_group_name_H-M   'P 1'
#
loop_
_entity.id
_entity.type
_entity.pdbx_description
1 polymer ?
#
loop_
_entity_poly.entity_id
_entity_poly.type
_entity_poly.pdbx_seq_one_letter_code
_entity_poly.pdbx_strand_id
1 'polypeptide(L)'
;MRLIYFIIIISLSLHSQNEIKSIDFDEYSSLSKSKNFLIVDVRTPEEYKISRINNSININFYDEKFINRFKKIDYDKHVLIYCRSGRRSLEAVKILTDEGFSKLYDLKGGILALEKLNIDFGSLDD
;
A
#
# COMPACT_ATOMS: atom_id res chain seq x y z
N MET A 1 -42.99 -36.54 -25.77
CA MET A 1 -42.61 -35.38 -24.93
C MET A 1 -41.10 -35.33 -24.80
N ARG A 2 -40.46 -34.35 -25.40
CA ARG A 2 -39.04 -34.11 -25.20
C ARG A 2 -38.90 -33.08 -24.06
N LEU A 3 -38.39 -33.54 -22.94
CA LEU A 3 -37.97 -32.66 -21.83
C LEU A 3 -36.67 -31.94 -22.22
N ILE A 4 -36.77 -30.63 -22.51
CA ILE A 4 -35.61 -29.80 -22.75
C ILE A 4 -35.12 -29.34 -21.35
N TYR A 5 -34.03 -29.94 -20.89
CA TYR A 5 -33.36 -29.48 -19.70
C TYR A 5 -32.57 -28.20 -20.05
N PHE A 6 -33.08 -27.06 -19.64
CA PHE A 6 -32.29 -25.82 -19.61
C PHE A 6 -31.24 -25.92 -18.50
N ILE A 7 -30.01 -26.21 -18.86
CA ILE A 7 -28.89 -26.09 -17.97
C ILE A 7 -28.58 -24.58 -17.84
N ILE A 8 -29.04 -23.98 -16.77
CA ILE A 8 -28.62 -22.63 -16.42
C ILE A 8 -27.19 -22.74 -15.91
N ILE A 9 -26.22 -22.41 -16.77
CA ILE A 9 -24.84 -22.21 -16.35
C ILE A 9 -24.80 -20.89 -15.62
N ILE A 10 -24.92 -20.96 -14.31
CA ILE A 10 -24.60 -19.80 -13.44
C ILE A 10 -23.09 -19.66 -13.49
N SER A 11 -22.60 -18.77 -14.34
CA SER A 11 -21.22 -18.32 -14.29
C SER A 11 -21.04 -17.54 -12.99
N LEU A 12 -20.57 -18.24 -11.95
CA LEU A 12 -20.04 -17.57 -10.77
C LEU A 12 -18.82 -16.79 -11.22
N SER A 13 -19.01 -15.50 -11.48
CA SER A 13 -17.90 -14.58 -11.58
C SER A 13 -17.26 -14.52 -10.20
N LEU A 14 -16.20 -15.31 -10.01
CA LEU A 14 -15.28 -15.13 -8.90
C LEU A 14 -14.67 -13.75 -9.07
N HIS A 15 -15.33 -12.73 -8.52
CA HIS A 15 -14.69 -11.47 -8.23
C HIS A 15 -13.65 -11.80 -7.16
N SER A 16 -12.40 -11.95 -7.58
CA SER A 16 -11.26 -11.89 -6.71
C SER A 16 -11.29 -10.48 -6.09
N GLN A 17 -11.88 -10.36 -4.91
CA GLN A 17 -11.71 -9.18 -4.09
C GLN A 17 -10.24 -9.18 -3.71
N ASN A 18 -9.46 -8.30 -4.33
CA ASN A 18 -8.11 -8.03 -3.90
C ASN A 18 -8.20 -7.49 -2.49
N GLU A 19 -7.97 -8.35 -1.50
CA GLU A 19 -7.95 -7.94 -0.12
C GLU A 19 -6.84 -6.92 0.08
N ILE A 20 -7.19 -5.79 0.67
CA ILE A 20 -6.21 -4.76 1.02
C ILE A 20 -5.36 -5.31 2.15
N LYS A 21 -4.05 -5.38 1.92
CA LYS A 21 -3.08 -5.85 2.91
C LYS A 21 -2.64 -4.69 3.78
N SER A 22 -3.28 -4.55 4.94
CA SER A 22 -2.84 -3.63 6.00
C SER A 22 -2.02 -4.41 7.01
N ILE A 23 -0.75 -4.11 7.13
CA ILE A 23 0.21 -4.83 7.97
C ILE A 23 0.82 -3.90 9.01
N ASP A 24 1.08 -4.43 10.21
CA ASP A 24 1.83 -3.70 11.22
C ASP A 24 3.35 -3.78 10.98
N PHE A 25 4.12 -3.08 11.81
CA PHE A 25 5.56 -3.04 11.66
C PHE A 25 6.23 -4.41 11.86
N ASP A 26 5.72 -5.24 12.76
CA ASP A 26 6.28 -6.57 13.01
C ASP A 26 6.05 -7.49 11.81
N GLU A 27 4.87 -7.45 11.20
CA GLU A 27 4.57 -8.16 9.96
C GLU A 27 5.46 -7.66 8.81
N TYR A 28 5.61 -6.34 8.66
CA TYR A 28 6.52 -5.76 7.68
C TYR A 28 7.96 -6.24 7.91
N SER A 29 8.44 -6.17 9.14
CA SER A 29 9.80 -6.60 9.51
C SER A 29 10.04 -8.07 9.15
N SER A 30 9.06 -8.94 9.40
CA SER A 30 9.12 -10.35 9.00
C SER A 30 9.18 -10.54 7.49
N LEU A 31 8.28 -9.88 6.76
CA LEU A 31 8.20 -9.99 5.29
C LEU A 31 9.44 -9.43 4.59
N SER A 32 10.02 -8.36 5.12
CA SER A 32 11.20 -7.70 4.56
C SER A 32 12.47 -8.55 4.60
N LYS A 33 12.49 -9.61 5.40
CA LYS A 33 13.61 -10.57 5.42
C LYS A 33 13.71 -11.39 4.12
N SER A 34 12.59 -11.63 3.44
CA SER A 34 12.51 -12.44 2.23
C SER A 34 12.07 -11.67 0.99
N LYS A 35 11.53 -10.46 1.15
CA LYS A 35 11.02 -9.61 0.08
C LYS A 35 11.70 -8.25 0.11
N ASN A 36 12.09 -7.78 -1.06
CA ASN A 36 12.64 -6.44 -1.20
C ASN A 36 11.51 -5.42 -1.36
N PHE A 37 11.29 -4.63 -0.33
CA PHE A 37 10.26 -3.59 -0.32
C PHE A 37 10.80 -2.24 -0.78
N LEU A 38 10.00 -1.53 -1.58
CA LEU A 38 10.08 -0.09 -1.72
C LEU A 38 9.15 0.53 -0.68
N ILE A 39 9.62 1.53 0.05
CA ILE A 39 8.81 2.25 1.03
C ILE A 39 8.40 3.60 0.43
N VAL A 40 7.11 3.86 0.39
CA VAL A 40 6.55 5.10 -0.15
C VAL A 40 5.77 5.84 0.91
N ASP A 41 6.21 7.05 1.20
CA ASP A 41 5.52 8.01 2.04
C ASP A 41 4.54 8.82 1.18
N VAL A 42 3.24 8.68 1.45
CA VAL A 42 2.21 9.41 0.69
C VAL A 42 1.75 10.69 1.40
N ARG A 43 2.49 11.11 2.43
CA ARG A 43 2.25 12.39 3.10
C ARG A 43 2.69 13.57 2.23
N THR A 44 2.42 14.77 2.72
CA THR A 44 2.89 15.99 2.07
C THR A 44 4.43 16.09 2.11
N PRO A 45 5.05 16.84 1.17
CA PRO A 45 6.50 17.08 1.22
C PRO A 45 6.97 17.74 2.52
N GLU A 46 6.13 18.58 3.11
CA GLU A 46 6.43 19.25 4.38
C GLU A 46 6.50 18.25 5.54
N GLU A 47 5.54 17.33 5.63
CA GLU A 47 5.57 16.25 6.62
C GLU A 47 6.80 15.36 6.43
N TYR A 48 7.11 15.00 5.18
CA TYR A 48 8.25 14.17 4.83
C TYR A 48 9.60 14.80 5.20
N LYS A 49 9.72 16.10 5.10
CA LYS A 49 10.93 16.84 5.49
C LYS A 49 11.17 16.84 6.99
N ILE A 50 10.12 16.84 7.82
CA ILE A 50 10.24 16.88 9.26
C ILE A 50 10.72 15.54 9.82
N SER A 51 10.09 14.43 9.38
CA SER A 51 10.48 13.09 9.76
C SER A 51 9.98 12.08 8.72
N ARG A 52 10.68 10.98 8.54
CA ARG A 52 10.34 9.94 7.57
C ARG A 52 10.95 8.61 7.95
N ILE A 53 10.41 7.54 7.39
CA ILE A 53 11.05 6.23 7.47
C ILE A 53 12.29 6.23 6.57
N ASN A 54 13.41 5.73 7.09
CA ASN A 54 14.65 5.61 6.34
C ASN A 54 14.44 4.90 4.99
N ASN A 55 15.11 5.38 3.97
CA ASN A 55 15.05 4.87 2.60
C ASN A 55 13.67 4.95 1.95
N SER A 56 12.73 5.70 2.51
CA SER A 56 11.46 5.96 1.86
C SER A 56 11.59 7.03 0.78
N ILE A 57 10.71 6.95 -0.21
CA ILE A 57 10.49 8.02 -1.19
C ILE A 57 9.16 8.69 -0.91
N ASN A 58 9.03 9.95 -1.29
CA ASN A 58 7.79 10.70 -1.10
C ASN A 58 7.02 10.85 -2.41
N ILE A 59 5.78 10.39 -2.41
CA ILE A 59 4.81 10.65 -3.47
C ILE A 59 3.54 11.17 -2.80
N ASN A 60 3.33 12.48 -2.82
CA ASN A 60 2.24 13.14 -2.14
C ASN A 60 0.87 12.69 -2.67
N PHE A 61 0.06 12.12 -1.78
CA PHE A 61 -1.30 11.67 -2.10
C PHE A 61 -2.21 12.77 -2.66
N TYR A 62 -2.00 14.01 -2.26
CA TYR A 62 -2.79 15.16 -2.72
C TYR A 62 -2.31 15.78 -4.04
N ASP A 63 -1.20 15.31 -4.59
CA ASP A 63 -0.73 15.74 -5.90
C ASP A 63 -1.69 15.24 -6.99
N GLU A 64 -2.11 16.12 -7.90
CA GLU A 64 -2.95 15.76 -9.05
C GLU A 64 -2.31 14.68 -9.92
N LYS A 65 -0.98 14.60 -9.93
CA LYS A 65 -0.19 13.60 -10.65
C LYS A 65 0.17 12.38 -9.82
N PHE A 66 -0.49 12.15 -8.66
CA PHE A 66 -0.17 11.07 -7.75
C PHE A 66 -0.11 9.71 -8.45
N ILE A 67 -1.16 9.35 -9.17
CA ILE A 67 -1.25 8.07 -9.89
C ILE A 67 -0.15 7.98 -10.96
N ASN A 68 0.05 9.02 -11.75
CA ASN A 68 1.07 9.07 -12.81
C ASN A 68 2.49 8.92 -12.24
N ARG A 69 2.75 9.53 -11.10
CA ARG A 69 4.05 9.39 -10.42
C ARG A 69 4.24 7.99 -9.87
N PHE A 70 3.20 7.41 -9.28
CA PHE A 70 3.25 6.06 -8.74
C PHE A 70 3.43 5.01 -9.83
N LYS A 71 2.84 5.21 -11.01
CA LYS A 71 3.00 4.32 -12.18
C LYS A 71 4.42 4.20 -12.72
N LYS A 72 5.34 5.04 -12.30
CA LYS A 72 6.78 4.89 -12.60
C LYS A 72 7.45 3.78 -11.80
N ILE A 73 6.80 3.29 -10.75
CA ILE A 73 7.23 2.14 -9.97
C ILE A 73 6.84 0.87 -10.73
N ASP A 74 7.73 -0.11 -10.75
CA ASP A 74 7.47 -1.42 -11.33
C ASP A 74 6.29 -2.10 -10.62
N TYR A 75 5.32 -2.61 -11.38
CA TYR A 75 4.14 -3.32 -10.87
C TYR A 75 4.48 -4.59 -10.09
N ASP A 76 5.64 -5.19 -10.34
CA ASP A 76 6.12 -6.39 -9.63
C ASP A 76 6.83 -6.07 -8.31
N LYS A 77 7.02 -4.79 -8.01
CA LYS A 77 7.65 -4.36 -6.77
C LYS A 77 6.70 -4.54 -5.58
N HIS A 78 7.21 -5.09 -4.48
CA HIS A 78 6.53 -5.01 -3.20
C HIS A 78 6.66 -3.60 -2.66
N VAL A 79 5.55 -2.95 -2.37
CA VAL A 79 5.53 -1.55 -1.92
C VAL A 79 4.81 -1.46 -0.58
N LEU A 80 5.52 -0.94 0.42
CA LEU A 80 4.92 -0.52 1.67
C LEU A 80 4.56 0.96 1.55
N ILE A 81 3.29 1.27 1.70
CA ILE A 81 2.78 2.63 1.65
C ILE A 81 2.41 3.08 3.05
N TYR A 82 2.84 4.25 3.46
CA TYR A 82 2.47 4.80 4.75
C TYR A 82 2.11 6.28 4.69
N CYS A 83 1.33 6.70 5.68
CA CYS A 83 1.06 8.09 5.96
C CYS A 83 1.23 8.36 7.46
N ARG A 84 0.58 9.40 7.99
CA ARG A 84 0.69 9.71 9.42
C ARG A 84 -0.04 8.70 10.29
N SER A 85 -1.33 8.41 9.99
CA SER A 85 -2.22 7.59 10.83
C SER A 85 -2.83 6.38 10.11
N GLY A 86 -2.61 6.22 8.81
CA GLY A 86 -3.10 5.11 7.99
C GLY A 86 -4.27 5.45 7.05
N ARG A 87 -4.94 6.59 7.19
CA ARG A 87 -6.10 6.94 6.35
C ARG A 87 -5.73 7.18 4.89
N ARG A 88 -4.76 8.05 4.63
CA ARG A 88 -4.31 8.37 3.25
C ARG A 88 -3.66 7.18 2.57
N SER A 89 -2.85 6.42 3.28
CA SER A 89 -2.18 5.23 2.74
C SER A 89 -3.17 4.12 2.39
N LEU A 90 -4.20 3.92 3.19
CA LEU A 90 -5.25 2.94 2.89
C LEU A 90 -6.05 3.34 1.63
N GLU A 91 -6.40 4.62 1.49
CA GLU A 91 -7.03 5.17 0.29
C GLU A 91 -6.12 5.02 -0.94
N ALA A 92 -4.83 5.31 -0.78
CA ALA A 92 -3.83 5.15 -1.84
C ALA A 92 -3.74 3.71 -2.31
N VAL A 93 -3.71 2.74 -1.40
CA VAL A 93 -3.69 1.30 -1.75
C VAL A 93 -4.93 0.93 -2.55
N LYS A 94 -6.12 1.41 -2.15
CA LYS A 94 -7.37 1.15 -2.90
C LYS A 94 -7.30 1.67 -4.34
N ILE A 95 -6.93 2.92 -4.50
CA ILE A 95 -6.83 3.58 -5.81
C ILE A 95 -5.80 2.88 -6.70
N LEU A 96 -4.63 2.58 -6.16
CA LEU A 96 -3.54 1.97 -6.91
C LEU A 96 -3.80 0.50 -7.25
N THR A 97 -4.54 -0.21 -6.42
CA THR A 97 -5.00 -1.58 -6.73
C THR A 97 -5.92 -1.55 -7.95
N ASP A 98 -6.83 -0.58 -8.04
CA ASP A 98 -7.69 -0.40 -9.21
C ASP A 98 -6.89 -0.03 -10.48
N GLU A 99 -5.71 0.55 -10.31
CA GLU A 99 -4.77 0.86 -11.41
C GLU A 99 -3.89 -0.34 -11.83
N GLY A 100 -4.02 -1.50 -11.18
CA GLY A 100 -3.36 -2.74 -11.54
C GLY A 100 -2.17 -3.15 -10.67
N PHE A 101 -1.84 -2.40 -9.64
CA PHE A 101 -0.83 -2.84 -8.66
C PHE A 101 -1.39 -3.96 -7.78
N SER A 102 -0.61 -5.01 -7.54
CA SER A 102 -1.03 -6.19 -6.78
C SER A 102 -0.20 -6.48 -5.53
N LYS A 103 0.93 -5.83 -5.37
CA LYS A 103 1.88 -6.08 -4.27
C LYS A 103 2.02 -4.85 -3.36
N LEU A 104 0.88 -4.27 -3.00
CA LEU A 104 0.80 -3.09 -2.16
C LEU A 104 0.41 -3.46 -0.73
N TYR A 105 1.03 -2.81 0.22
CA TYR A 105 0.80 -2.99 1.65
C TYR A 105 0.64 -1.62 2.30
N ASP A 106 -0.39 -1.47 3.11
CA ASP A 106 -0.58 -0.30 3.98
C ASP A 106 0.09 -0.54 5.32
N LEU A 107 0.88 0.41 5.81
CA LEU A 107 1.42 0.36 7.17
C LEU A 107 0.33 0.78 8.15
N LYS A 108 -0.19 -0.21 8.88
CA LYS A 108 -1.26 -0.03 9.85
C LYS A 108 -0.87 0.97 10.94
N GLY A 109 -1.69 2.01 11.08
CA GLY A 109 -1.46 3.08 12.06
C GLY A 109 -0.40 4.11 11.64
N GLY A 110 0.24 3.96 10.48
CA GLY A 110 1.18 4.90 9.92
C GLY A 110 2.42 5.16 10.79
N ILE A 111 3.08 6.28 10.54
CA ILE A 111 4.30 6.66 11.28
C ILE A 111 4.03 6.87 12.78
N LEU A 112 2.80 7.28 13.15
CA LEU A 112 2.40 7.41 14.56
C LEU A 112 2.49 6.10 15.33
N ALA A 113 2.20 4.95 14.69
CA ALA A 113 2.32 3.65 15.33
C ALA A 113 3.78 3.33 15.67
N LEU A 114 4.72 3.70 14.81
CA LEU A 114 6.16 3.54 15.05
C LEU A 114 6.63 4.43 16.21
N GLU A 115 6.19 5.67 16.24
CA GLU A 115 6.50 6.62 17.32
C GLU A 115 6.01 6.10 18.68
N LYS A 116 4.79 5.57 18.75
CA LYS A 116 4.21 4.99 19.97
C LYS A 116 4.97 3.78 20.50
N LEU A 117 5.55 3.00 19.60
CA LEU A 117 6.35 1.81 19.94
C LEU A 117 7.82 2.16 20.21
N ASN A 118 8.21 3.43 20.12
CA ASN A 118 9.60 3.88 20.20
C ASN A 118 10.52 3.14 19.22
N ILE A 119 10.00 2.83 18.04
CA ILE A 119 10.79 2.23 16.98
C ILE A 119 11.61 3.32 16.32
N ASP A 120 12.92 3.14 16.27
CA ASP A 120 13.80 4.00 15.49
C ASP A 120 13.60 3.71 14.00
N PHE A 121 12.98 4.65 13.31
CA PHE A 121 12.74 4.56 11.88
C PHE A 121 13.61 5.53 11.07
N GLY A 122 14.53 6.20 11.74
CA GLY A 122 15.48 7.15 11.20
C GLY A 122 15.22 8.59 11.61
N SER A 123 16.29 9.27 11.99
CA SER A 123 16.27 10.71 12.18
C SER A 123 16.73 11.42 10.90
N LEU A 124 16.39 12.69 10.78
CA LEU A 124 16.78 13.54 9.64
C LEU A 124 18.25 14.01 9.70
N ASP A 125 18.99 13.53 10.67
CA ASP A 125 20.34 14.05 10.99
C ASP A 125 21.47 13.31 10.26
N ASP A 126 21.16 12.67 9.12
CA ASP A 126 22.17 12.06 8.24
C ASP A 126 22.21 12.72 6.86
#